data_cb09d3c1f7fdc6594cf8829ebe7ab352
#
_entry.id   cb09d3c1f7fdc6594cf8829ebe7ab352
#
_cell.length_a   1.000
_cell.length_b   1.000
_cell.length_c   1.000
_cell.angle_alpha   90.00
_cell.angle_beta   90.00
_cell.angle_gamma   90.00
#
_symmetry.space_group_name_H-M   'P 1'
#
loop_
_entity.id
_entity.type
_entity.pdbx_description
1 polymer ?
#
loop_
_entity_poly.entity_id
_entity_poly.type
_entity_poly.pdbx_seq_one_letter_code
_entity_poly.pdbx_strand_id
1 'polypeptide(L)'
;MKRGELYRVYKPGGDPKQYRAFVVVSRQILIDSQFSTVVCAPVFTQGEGLSTQVPVGTDEGLKHSSWIMCDNLVSLRKSDLTQFLGSLTGLRLAELDVALKMALDLT
;
A
#
# COMPACT_ATOMS: atom_id res chain seq x y z
N MET A 1 -4.42 12.66 -3.17
CA MET A 1 -4.00 11.24 -3.03
C MET A 1 -4.10 10.56 -4.38
N LYS A 2 -3.10 9.78 -4.72
CA LYS A 2 -3.07 9.03 -5.98
C LYS A 2 -2.88 7.55 -5.72
N ARG A 3 -3.47 6.72 -6.57
CA ARG A 3 -3.26 5.27 -6.53
C ARG A 3 -1.77 4.96 -6.65
N GLY A 4 -1.27 4.07 -5.81
CA GLY A 4 0.14 3.72 -5.77
C GLY A 4 0.99 4.57 -4.83
N GLU A 5 0.40 5.56 -4.17
CA GLU A 5 1.10 6.31 -3.13
C GLU A 5 1.19 5.49 -1.85
N LEU A 6 2.31 5.68 -1.13
CA LEU A 6 2.58 5.03 0.15
C LEU A 6 2.43 6.03 1.28
N TYR A 7 1.72 5.60 2.32
CA TYR A 7 1.50 6.40 3.53
C TYR A 7 1.85 5.59 4.76
N ARG A 8 2.41 6.25 5.78
CA ARG A 8 2.58 5.63 7.09
C ARG A 8 1.36 5.93 7.94
N VAL A 9 0.92 4.92 8.67
CA VAL A 9 -0.22 5.02 9.58
C VAL A 9 0.21 4.50 10.94
N TYR A 10 0.01 5.30 11.96
CA TYR A 10 0.34 4.95 13.33
C TYR A 10 -0.86 4.29 14.00
N LYS A 11 -0.59 3.28 14.81
CA LYS A 11 -1.64 2.64 15.60
C LYS A 11 -2.11 3.60 16.68
N PRO A 12 -3.44 3.87 16.78
CA PRO A 12 -3.96 4.72 17.85
C PRO A 12 -3.54 4.19 19.23
N GLY A 13 -2.95 5.06 20.07
CA GLY A 13 -2.46 4.71 21.39
C GLY A 13 -1.20 3.88 21.42
N GLY A 14 -0.58 3.62 20.25
CA GLY A 14 0.67 2.89 20.16
C GLY A 14 1.90 3.80 20.27
N ASP A 15 3.08 3.19 20.11
CA ASP A 15 4.35 3.90 20.12
C ASP A 15 4.40 4.89 18.94
N PRO A 16 4.62 6.20 19.18
CA PRO A 16 4.70 7.18 18.09
C PRO A 16 5.87 6.98 17.13
N LYS A 17 6.83 6.12 17.47
CA LYS A 17 7.95 5.77 16.60
C LYS A 17 7.64 4.56 15.71
N GLN A 18 6.54 3.87 15.95
CA GLN A 18 6.15 2.68 15.20
C GLN A 18 4.96 2.98 14.29
N TYR A 19 5.11 2.62 13.04
CA TYR A 19 4.06 2.79 12.05
C TYR A 19 4.05 1.60 11.08
N ARG A 20 2.95 1.45 10.39
CA ARG A 20 2.82 0.53 9.27
C ARG A 20 2.69 1.36 7.98
N ALA A 21 3.47 1.03 6.97
CA ALA A 21 3.31 1.62 5.65
C ALA A 21 2.19 0.89 4.90
N PHE A 22 1.43 1.65 4.12
CA PHE A 22 0.33 1.13 3.28
C PHE A 22 0.43 1.75 1.90
N VAL A 23 0.08 0.96 0.89
CA VAL A 23 -0.04 1.41 -0.50
C VAL A 23 -1.52 1.56 -0.83
N VAL A 24 -1.91 2.69 -1.40
CA VAL A 24 -3.29 2.92 -1.86
C VAL A 24 -3.50 2.15 -3.15
N VAL A 25 -4.46 1.22 -3.15
CA VAL A 25 -4.73 0.36 -4.31
C VAL A 25 -6.10 0.58 -4.93
N SER A 26 -6.99 1.34 -4.30
CA SER A 26 -8.30 1.68 -4.87
C SER A 26 -8.15 2.42 -6.20
N ARG A 27 -9.16 2.29 -7.05
CA ARG A 27 -9.20 3.02 -8.33
C ARG A 27 -9.24 4.53 -8.09
N GLN A 28 -8.63 5.30 -8.99
CA GLN A 28 -8.45 6.73 -8.80
C GLN A 28 -9.78 7.49 -8.67
N ILE A 29 -10.81 7.07 -9.40
CA ILE A 29 -12.11 7.74 -9.33
C ILE A 29 -12.73 7.63 -7.93
N LEU A 30 -12.52 6.52 -7.23
CA LEU A 30 -12.94 6.38 -5.84
C LEU A 30 -12.12 7.26 -4.91
N ILE A 31 -10.80 7.30 -5.13
CA ILE A 31 -9.89 8.14 -4.34
C ILE A 31 -10.31 9.62 -4.42
N ASP A 32 -10.66 10.07 -5.63
CA ASP A 32 -11.05 11.47 -5.89
C ASP A 32 -12.47 11.80 -5.46
N SER A 33 -13.28 10.79 -5.13
CA SER A 33 -14.67 10.96 -4.70
C SER A 33 -14.75 11.36 -3.23
N GLN A 34 -16.00 11.60 -2.78
CA GLN A 34 -16.27 11.87 -1.35
C GLN A 34 -16.40 10.59 -0.51
N PHE A 35 -16.20 9.41 -1.11
CA PHE A 35 -16.21 8.16 -0.36
C PHE A 35 -15.11 8.20 0.71
N SER A 36 -15.44 7.81 1.94
CA SER A 36 -14.59 8.08 3.11
C SER A 36 -13.39 7.15 3.25
N THR A 37 -13.41 5.99 2.59
CA THR A 37 -12.34 4.99 2.73
C THR A 37 -11.74 4.63 1.38
N VAL A 38 -10.53 4.07 1.44
CA VAL A 38 -9.85 3.47 0.28
C VAL A 38 -9.27 2.13 0.70
N VAL A 39 -9.16 1.21 -0.28
CA VAL A 39 -8.49 -0.07 -0.04
C VAL A 39 -7.00 0.14 -0.15
N CYS A 40 -6.27 -0.42 0.81
CA CYS A 40 -4.82 -0.35 0.88
C CYS A 40 -4.22 -1.74 1.08
N ALA A 41 -2.97 -1.90 0.68
CA ALA A 41 -2.18 -3.10 0.96
C ALA A 41 -1.08 -2.74 1.96
N PRO A 42 -0.92 -3.52 3.04
CA PRO A 42 0.13 -3.27 4.02
C PRO A 42 1.51 -3.64 3.47
N VAL A 43 2.54 -3.00 4.00
CA VAL A 43 3.93 -3.24 3.63
C VAL A 43 4.66 -3.84 4.84
N PHE A 44 5.25 -5.01 4.65
CA PHE A 44 6.01 -5.71 5.68
C PHE A 44 7.47 -5.86 5.26
N THR A 45 8.38 -5.85 6.24
CA THR A 45 9.81 -6.06 5.99
C THR A 45 10.16 -7.52 5.73
N GLN A 46 9.26 -8.45 6.06
CA GLN A 46 9.46 -9.87 5.83
C GLN A 46 8.43 -10.39 4.83
N GLY A 47 8.87 -11.23 3.90
CA GLY A 47 8.01 -11.84 2.91
C GLY A 47 8.68 -13.08 2.32
N GLU A 48 7.92 -13.87 1.58
CA GLU A 48 8.37 -15.14 1.02
C GLU A 48 8.61 -15.07 -0.50
N GLY A 49 8.40 -13.90 -1.12
CA GLY A 49 8.53 -13.75 -2.57
C GLY A 49 7.40 -14.40 -3.36
N LEU A 50 6.20 -14.49 -2.76
CA LEU A 50 5.02 -15.01 -3.43
C LEU A 50 4.58 -14.08 -4.56
N SER A 51 3.83 -14.62 -5.54
CA SER A 51 3.31 -13.85 -6.67
C SER A 51 2.35 -12.72 -6.25
N THR A 52 1.82 -12.78 -5.02
CA THR A 52 0.95 -11.77 -4.43
C THR A 52 1.72 -10.72 -3.62
N GLN A 53 3.04 -10.80 -3.60
CA GLN A 53 3.92 -9.89 -2.85
C GLN A 53 4.79 -9.11 -3.81
N VAL A 54 4.82 -7.78 -3.67
CA VAL A 54 5.58 -6.89 -4.56
C VAL A 54 6.76 -6.30 -3.79
N PRO A 55 8.00 -6.48 -4.29
CA PRO A 55 9.18 -5.91 -3.62
C PRO A 55 9.21 -4.39 -3.76
N VAL A 56 9.49 -3.70 -2.69
CA VAL A 56 9.65 -2.25 -2.63
C VAL A 56 10.77 -1.90 -1.65
N GLY A 57 11.24 -0.67 -1.67
CA GLY A 57 12.33 -0.27 -0.81
C GLY A 57 12.57 1.24 -0.80
N THR A 58 13.83 1.64 -0.78
CA THR A 58 14.20 3.05 -0.67
C THR A 58 13.72 3.89 -1.84
N ASP A 59 13.59 3.32 -3.03
CA ASP A 59 13.08 4.03 -4.21
C ASP A 59 11.63 4.47 -4.04
N GLU A 60 10.87 3.78 -3.18
CA GLU A 60 9.47 4.06 -2.89
C GLU A 60 9.27 4.84 -1.60
N GLY A 61 10.36 5.31 -0.98
CA GLY A 61 10.31 6.14 0.23
C GLY A 61 10.38 5.35 1.54
N LEU A 62 10.74 4.07 1.49
CA LEU A 62 10.86 3.21 2.67
C LEU A 62 12.31 3.18 3.17
N LYS A 63 12.52 2.87 4.44
CA LYS A 63 13.85 2.75 5.03
C LYS A 63 14.51 1.41 4.71
N HIS A 64 13.71 0.37 4.51
CA HIS A 64 14.20 -1.00 4.34
C HIS A 64 13.54 -1.67 3.15
N SER A 65 14.22 -2.65 2.56
CA SER A 65 13.61 -3.56 1.59
C SER A 65 12.40 -4.22 2.22
N SER A 66 11.30 -4.21 1.52
CA SER A 66 9.99 -4.60 2.06
C SER A 66 9.14 -5.23 0.95
N TRP A 67 7.96 -5.71 1.35
CA TRP A 67 7.01 -6.36 0.45
C TRP A 67 5.62 -5.76 0.62
N ILE A 68 4.98 -5.43 -0.49
CA ILE A 68 3.55 -5.08 -0.48
C ILE A 68 2.77 -6.39 -0.42
N MET A 69 1.91 -6.54 0.58
CA MET A 69 1.20 -7.78 0.86
C MET A 69 -0.23 -7.71 0.30
N CYS A 70 -0.41 -8.15 -0.96
CA CYS A 70 -1.70 -8.05 -1.63
C CYS A 70 -2.75 -9.03 -1.10
N ASP A 71 -2.35 -10.07 -0.35
CA ASP A 71 -3.30 -10.97 0.31
C ASP A 71 -3.89 -10.37 1.60
N ASN A 72 -3.40 -9.22 2.05
CA ASN A 72 -3.80 -8.62 3.33
C ASN A 72 -4.49 -7.27 3.15
N LEU A 73 -5.31 -7.13 2.12
CA LEU A 73 -5.96 -5.86 1.80
C LEU A 73 -6.87 -5.41 2.95
N VAL A 74 -6.86 -4.11 3.24
CA VAL A 74 -7.70 -3.49 4.26
C VAL A 74 -8.28 -2.19 3.74
N SER A 75 -9.44 -1.79 4.26
CA SER A 75 -10.01 -0.47 4.01
C SER A 75 -9.54 0.48 5.10
N LEU A 76 -8.98 1.62 4.71
CA LEU A 76 -8.54 2.66 5.64
C LEU A 76 -9.29 3.96 5.36
N ARG A 77 -9.53 4.75 6.39
CA ARG A 77 -10.13 6.08 6.23
C ARG A 77 -9.13 7.01 5.53
N LYS A 78 -9.60 7.75 4.54
CA LYS A 78 -8.76 8.75 3.86
C LYS A 78 -8.15 9.74 4.85
N SER A 79 -8.89 10.07 5.91
CA SER A 79 -8.42 11.00 6.95
C SER A 79 -7.22 10.48 7.73
N ASP A 80 -6.95 9.18 7.72
CA ASP A 80 -5.78 8.59 8.37
C ASP A 80 -4.54 8.58 7.45
N LEU A 81 -4.70 8.84 6.16
CA LEU A 81 -3.63 8.77 5.17
C LEU A 81 -3.07 10.18 4.92
N THR A 82 -2.37 10.71 5.91
CA THR A 82 -1.84 12.08 5.89
C THR A 82 -0.31 12.14 5.88
N GLN A 83 0.39 11.03 6.14
CA GLN A 83 1.84 10.98 6.25
C GLN A 83 2.41 10.30 5.00
N PHE A 84 2.63 11.08 3.96
CA PHE A 84 3.14 10.60 2.67
C PHE A 84 4.58 10.10 2.80
N LEU A 85 4.86 8.93 2.20
CA LEU A 85 6.20 8.35 2.15
C LEU A 85 6.82 8.43 0.75
N GLY A 86 6.06 8.10 -0.27
CA GLY A 86 6.54 8.04 -1.64
C GLY A 86 5.49 7.45 -2.57
N SER A 87 5.90 7.13 -3.77
CA SER A 87 5.00 6.61 -4.81
C SER A 87 5.64 5.44 -5.53
N LEU A 88 4.82 4.51 -6.00
CA LEU A 88 5.28 3.46 -6.89
C LEU A 88 5.58 4.04 -8.28
N THR A 89 6.67 3.57 -8.89
CA THR A 89 6.96 3.85 -10.31
C THR A 89 5.96 3.10 -11.20
N GLY A 90 5.95 3.43 -12.50
CA GLY A 90 5.09 2.74 -13.46
C GLY A 90 5.35 1.24 -13.48
N LEU A 91 6.62 0.82 -13.38
CA LEU A 91 7.00 -0.60 -13.31
C LEU A 91 6.41 -1.28 -12.07
N ARG A 92 6.55 -0.65 -10.90
CA ARG A 92 6.00 -1.21 -9.66
C ARG A 92 4.48 -1.22 -9.66
N LEU A 93 3.84 -0.22 -10.25
CA LEU A 93 2.37 -0.21 -10.42
C LEU A 93 1.90 -1.38 -11.28
N ALA A 94 2.62 -1.69 -12.36
CA ALA A 94 2.30 -2.85 -13.20
C ALA A 94 2.45 -4.16 -12.42
N GLU A 95 3.50 -4.28 -11.63
CA GLU A 95 3.70 -5.45 -10.76
C GLU A 95 2.59 -5.56 -9.70
N LEU A 96 2.18 -4.42 -9.12
CA LEU A 96 1.07 -4.38 -8.17
C LEU A 96 -0.22 -4.87 -8.80
N ASP A 97 -0.53 -4.43 -10.03
CA ASP A 97 -1.74 -4.84 -10.74
C ASP A 97 -1.76 -6.35 -10.96
N VAL A 98 -0.63 -6.93 -11.36
CA VAL A 98 -0.51 -8.39 -11.54
C VAL A 98 -0.71 -9.11 -10.20
N ALA A 99 -0.06 -8.63 -9.15
CA ALA A 99 -0.17 -9.24 -7.81
C ALA A 99 -1.60 -9.18 -7.26
N LEU A 100 -2.31 -8.05 -7.49
CA LEU A 100 -3.70 -7.92 -7.09
C LEU A 100 -4.61 -8.88 -7.83
N LYS A 101 -4.39 -9.06 -9.14
CA LYS A 101 -5.15 -10.04 -9.92
C LYS A 101 -4.96 -11.45 -9.38
N MET A 102 -3.74 -11.80 -9.01
CA MET A 102 -3.43 -13.10 -8.42
C MET A 102 -4.09 -13.26 -7.05
N ALA A 103 -3.97 -12.25 -6.20
CA ALA A 103 -4.51 -12.30 -4.84
C ALA A 103 -6.05 -12.42 -4.82
N LEU A 104 -6.72 -11.81 -5.80
CA LEU A 104 -8.18 -11.78 -5.89
C LEU A 104 -8.74 -12.79 -6.89
N ASP A 105 -7.88 -13.61 -7.48
CA ASP A 105 -8.26 -14.62 -8.50
C ASP A 105 -9.00 -14.00 -9.69
N LEU A 106 -8.50 -12.87 -10.18
CA LEU A 106 -9.04 -12.17 -11.34
C LEU A 106 -8.25 -12.55 -12.60
N THR A 107 -8.94 -12.80 -13.67
CA THR A 107 -8.32 -13.14 -14.96
C THR A 107 -8.24 -11.94 -15.89
#